data_5808b0f0c09f387ca15ac88a8d74a534
#
_entry.id   5808b0f0c09f387ca15ac88a8d74a534
#
_cell.length_a   1.000
_cell.length_b   1.000
_cell.length_c   1.000
_cell.angle_alpha   90.00
_cell.angle_beta   90.00
_cell.angle_gamma   90.00
#
_symmetry.space_group_name_H-M   'P 1'
#
loop_
_entity.id
_entity.type
_entity.pdbx_description
1 polymer ?
#
loop_
_entity_poly.entity_id
_entity_poly.type
_entity_poly.pdbx_seq_one_letter_code
_entity_poly.pdbx_strand_id
1 'polypeptide(L)'
;MAGRSLLAVLLCVTVAGTLWAVSLTAGPVAATPAAVPSQAAHLGAPLPPVAELRLRAAHEPSTDAAPAQPGPAQPVPDPLARWAAETAPLLGIPEPELIGYGTGDLAMQDKAPGCRLSWITLAALGHVGSEQVRPQDGVPAALATAETLCAGGRDTATEAGWVSAVRSVGDGTAHVHRVLATATTYATAVRAGTPISPPARAAIDFAIGQIGLPYVWGGNGPHRGDAGFDCSGLTTAAYATTGVGLPRTAHTQFFATRHLAAEPVQPGDLVFYGNPSTKIHHVGLYIGNGQMINAATFGTPVQVAPVRWSGDGYAGAGRPAG
;
A
#
# COMPACT_ATOMS: atom_id res chain seq x y z
N MET A 1 33.19 18.78 -46.24
CA MET A 1 34.61 19.10 -46.36
C MET A 1 35.19 19.17 -44.96
N ALA A 2 36.39 18.65 -44.83
CA ALA A 2 37.24 18.61 -43.66
C ALA A 2 37.00 17.45 -42.66
N GLY A 3 37.75 16.37 -42.93
CA GLY A 3 37.99 15.28 -42.02
C GLY A 3 38.96 15.67 -40.88
N ARG A 4 38.81 15.03 -39.77
CA ARG A 4 39.81 15.00 -38.70
C ARG A 4 40.24 13.56 -38.44
N SER A 5 41.44 13.26 -38.89
CA SER A 5 42.19 12.04 -38.58
C SER A 5 42.58 12.03 -37.09
N LEU A 6 42.27 10.98 -36.38
CA LEU A 6 42.83 10.69 -35.06
C LEU A 6 44.09 9.82 -35.24
N LEU A 7 45.22 10.41 -34.85
CA LEU A 7 46.51 9.78 -34.77
C LEU A 7 46.54 8.74 -33.64
N ALA A 8 46.84 7.50 -33.98
CA ALA A 8 47.17 6.46 -33.00
C ALA A 8 48.66 6.63 -32.58
N VAL A 9 48.91 6.83 -31.30
CA VAL A 9 50.26 6.84 -30.73
C VAL A 9 50.62 5.40 -30.34
N LEU A 10 51.60 4.83 -31.04
CA LEU A 10 52.23 3.53 -30.73
C LEU A 10 53.34 3.77 -29.70
N LEU A 11 53.20 3.25 -28.49
CA LEU A 11 54.30 3.17 -27.53
C LEU A 11 54.95 1.77 -27.63
N CYS A 12 56.17 1.72 -28.18
CA CYS A 12 57.02 0.52 -28.15
C CYS A 12 57.85 0.53 -26.88
N VAL A 13 57.67 -0.45 -26.00
CA VAL A 13 58.62 -0.73 -24.92
C VAL A 13 59.31 -2.08 -25.27
N THR A 14 60.62 -1.99 -25.54
CA THR A 14 61.47 -3.19 -25.75
C THR A 14 62.12 -3.58 -24.44
N VAL A 15 61.82 -4.79 -23.94
CA VAL A 15 62.62 -5.52 -22.96
C VAL A 15 62.85 -6.91 -23.52
N ALA A 16 64.15 -7.30 -23.45
CA ALA A 16 64.74 -8.46 -24.11
C ALA A 16 63.91 -9.74 -24.02
N GLY A 17 63.55 -10.27 -25.21
CA GLY A 17 63.47 -11.69 -25.40
C GLY A 17 62.13 -12.31 -25.72
N THR A 18 60.95 -11.63 -25.71
CA THR A 18 59.72 -12.19 -26.26
C THR A 18 58.71 -11.12 -26.61
N LEU A 19 58.32 -11.03 -27.87
CA LEU A 19 57.23 -10.18 -28.36
C LEU A 19 55.89 -10.85 -28.02
N TRP A 20 55.15 -10.24 -27.07
CA TRP A 20 53.74 -10.52 -26.90
C TRP A 20 52.96 -9.31 -27.47
N ALA A 21 52.30 -9.54 -28.59
CA ALA A 21 51.35 -8.56 -29.11
C ALA A 21 50.01 -8.70 -28.38
N VAL A 22 49.69 -7.77 -27.49
CA VAL A 22 48.33 -7.64 -26.90
C VAL A 22 47.55 -6.72 -27.80
N SER A 23 46.66 -7.27 -28.62
CA SER A 23 45.65 -6.49 -29.36
C SER A 23 44.54 -6.09 -28.41
N LEU A 24 44.56 -4.87 -27.94
CA LEU A 24 43.42 -4.23 -27.27
C LEU A 24 42.43 -3.71 -28.32
N THR A 25 41.51 -4.55 -28.75
CA THR A 25 40.30 -4.08 -29.46
C THR A 25 39.26 -3.71 -28.43
N ALA A 26 39.26 -2.45 -28.01
CA ALA A 26 38.14 -1.89 -27.29
C ALA A 26 37.00 -1.64 -28.29
N GLY A 27 36.13 -2.65 -28.46
CA GLY A 27 34.83 -2.43 -29.07
C GLY A 27 33.94 -1.60 -28.10
N PRO A 28 33.13 -0.68 -28.60
CA PRO A 28 32.15 -0.03 -27.72
C PRO A 28 31.14 -1.07 -27.27
N VAL A 29 31.22 -1.45 -25.99
CA VAL A 29 30.13 -2.16 -25.36
C VAL A 29 28.98 -1.16 -25.24
N ALA A 30 28.11 -1.14 -26.24
CA ALA A 30 26.80 -0.56 -26.11
C ALA A 30 26.09 -1.43 -25.04
N ALA A 31 26.08 -0.95 -23.82
CA ALA A 31 25.19 -1.47 -22.81
C ALA A 31 23.76 -1.25 -23.33
N THR A 32 23.19 -2.30 -23.91
CA THR A 32 21.75 -2.37 -24.12
C THR A 32 21.13 -2.16 -22.73
N PRO A 33 20.31 -1.13 -22.51
CA PRO A 33 19.58 -1.03 -21.26
C PRO A 33 18.79 -2.34 -21.17
N ALA A 34 19.05 -3.12 -20.13
CA ALA A 34 18.24 -4.28 -19.81
C ALA A 34 16.81 -3.78 -19.79
N ALA A 35 15.96 -4.31 -20.66
CA ALA A 35 14.56 -4.03 -20.68
C ALA A 35 14.07 -4.29 -19.25
N VAL A 36 13.72 -3.22 -18.53
CA VAL A 36 13.04 -3.32 -17.25
C VAL A 36 11.79 -4.13 -17.57
N PRO A 37 11.63 -5.35 -17.02
CA PRO A 37 10.42 -6.11 -17.26
C PRO A 37 9.28 -5.19 -16.88
N SER A 38 8.30 -5.10 -17.77
CA SER A 38 7.10 -4.30 -17.55
C SER A 38 6.41 -4.81 -16.28
N GLN A 39 6.81 -4.28 -15.12
CA GLN A 39 6.16 -4.54 -13.82
C GLN A 39 4.80 -3.83 -13.74
N ALA A 40 4.26 -3.40 -14.87
CA ALA A 40 3.01 -2.67 -14.95
C ALA A 40 1.76 -3.55 -14.77
N ALA A 41 1.91 -4.88 -14.70
CA ALA A 41 0.76 -5.79 -14.70
C ALA A 41 0.47 -6.46 -13.34
N HIS A 42 1.43 -6.49 -12.40
CA HIS A 42 1.22 -7.15 -11.11
C HIS A 42 1.61 -6.23 -9.96
N LEU A 43 0.69 -6.09 -8.99
CA LEU A 43 0.95 -5.32 -7.76
C LEU A 43 2.00 -5.99 -6.86
N GLY A 44 2.36 -7.25 -7.16
CA GLY A 44 3.25 -8.06 -6.31
C GLY A 44 2.63 -8.46 -4.96
N ALA A 45 1.42 -7.98 -4.70
CA ALA A 45 0.67 -8.23 -3.48
C ALA A 45 -0.79 -8.54 -3.84
N PRO A 46 -1.46 -9.47 -3.14
CA PRO A 46 -2.87 -9.77 -3.41
C PRO A 46 -3.74 -8.54 -3.15
N LEU A 47 -4.79 -8.36 -3.96
CA LEU A 47 -5.81 -7.36 -3.68
C LEU A 47 -6.37 -7.57 -2.27
N PRO A 48 -6.70 -6.48 -1.55
CA PRO A 48 -7.48 -6.62 -0.35
C PRO A 48 -8.80 -7.31 -0.72
N PRO A 49 -9.33 -8.21 0.12
CA PRO A 49 -10.56 -8.94 -0.15
C PRO A 49 -11.80 -8.05 -0.05
N VAL A 50 -11.73 -6.89 -0.72
CA VAL A 50 -12.75 -5.83 -0.68
C VAL A 50 -14.06 -6.25 -1.35
N ALA A 51 -14.00 -7.15 -2.32
CA ALA A 51 -15.20 -7.69 -2.98
C ALA A 51 -16.14 -8.43 -2.00
N GLU A 52 -15.61 -8.98 -0.91
CA GLU A 52 -16.39 -9.65 0.14
C GLU A 52 -17.00 -8.67 1.16
N LEU A 53 -16.55 -7.42 1.17
CA LEU A 53 -16.97 -6.36 2.08
C LEU A 53 -17.95 -5.37 1.43
N ARG A 54 -18.61 -5.80 0.34
CA ARG A 54 -19.68 -5.01 -0.27
C ARG A 54 -20.86 -4.93 0.70
N LEU A 55 -21.53 -3.79 0.71
CA LEU A 55 -22.77 -3.64 1.43
C LEU A 55 -23.83 -4.58 0.82
N ARG A 56 -24.54 -5.27 1.66
CA ARG A 56 -25.75 -5.98 1.22
C ARG A 56 -26.90 -4.98 1.26
N ALA A 57 -27.65 -4.88 0.17
CA ALA A 57 -28.94 -4.20 0.21
C ALA A 57 -29.74 -4.80 1.38
N ALA A 58 -30.29 -3.94 2.23
CA ALA A 58 -31.05 -4.38 3.39
C ALA A 58 -32.12 -5.36 2.90
N HIS A 59 -32.07 -6.62 3.35
CA HIS A 59 -33.14 -7.59 3.11
C HIS A 59 -34.38 -7.00 3.77
N GLU A 60 -35.45 -6.88 3.03
CA GLU A 60 -36.76 -6.54 3.61
C GLU A 60 -37.01 -7.46 4.81
N PRO A 61 -37.52 -6.94 5.95
CA PRO A 61 -37.79 -7.78 7.10
C PRO A 61 -38.80 -8.83 6.69
N SER A 62 -38.47 -10.09 6.98
CA SER A 62 -39.36 -11.23 6.78
C SER A 62 -40.75 -10.93 7.38
N THR A 63 -41.78 -11.03 6.56
CA THR A 63 -43.19 -10.72 6.91
C THR A 63 -43.84 -11.73 7.85
N ASP A 64 -43.08 -12.64 8.48
CA ASP A 64 -43.59 -13.71 9.34
C ASP A 64 -43.51 -13.41 10.86
N ALA A 65 -43.46 -12.17 11.28
CA ALA A 65 -43.63 -11.81 12.68
C ALA A 65 -45.07 -11.40 12.96
N ALA A 66 -45.76 -12.19 13.82
CA ALA A 66 -47.09 -11.88 14.30
C ALA A 66 -47.21 -10.44 14.86
N PRO A 67 -48.38 -9.77 14.74
CA PRO A 67 -48.49 -8.37 15.08
C PRO A 67 -48.35 -8.14 16.59
N ALA A 68 -47.21 -7.61 17.01
CA ALA A 68 -47.06 -7.01 18.32
C ALA A 68 -47.79 -5.65 18.32
N GLN A 69 -48.48 -5.29 19.42
CA GLN A 69 -49.23 -4.07 19.56
C GLN A 69 -48.34 -2.83 19.32
N PRO A 70 -48.82 -1.81 18.59
CA PRO A 70 -48.00 -0.64 18.28
C PRO A 70 -47.85 0.26 19.50
N GLY A 71 -46.70 0.19 20.14
CA GLY A 71 -46.17 1.30 20.91
C GLY A 71 -45.78 2.43 19.93
N PRO A 72 -45.56 3.71 20.39
CA PRO A 72 -45.12 4.77 19.50
C PRO A 72 -43.86 4.31 18.77
N ALA A 73 -43.97 4.12 17.46
CA ALA A 73 -42.89 3.63 16.60
C ALA A 73 -41.73 4.64 16.66
N GLN A 74 -40.66 4.27 17.34
CA GLN A 74 -39.40 5.03 17.18
C GLN A 74 -38.97 4.83 15.70
N PRO A 75 -38.60 5.92 15.02
CA PRO A 75 -38.12 5.79 13.64
C PRO A 75 -36.97 4.82 13.62
N VAL A 76 -37.13 3.72 12.89
CA VAL A 76 -36.03 2.76 12.67
C VAL A 76 -34.95 3.51 11.91
N PRO A 77 -33.72 3.64 12.44
CA PRO A 77 -32.64 4.32 11.73
C PRO A 77 -32.44 3.69 10.36
N ASP A 78 -32.17 4.54 9.35
CA ASP A 78 -31.79 4.09 8.02
C ASP A 78 -30.66 3.04 8.15
N PRO A 79 -30.78 1.86 7.52
CA PRO A 79 -29.75 0.80 7.57
C PRO A 79 -28.37 1.30 7.20
N LEU A 80 -28.25 2.21 6.22
CA LEU A 80 -26.98 2.80 5.81
C LEU A 80 -26.39 3.72 6.89
N ALA A 81 -27.23 4.54 7.55
CA ALA A 81 -26.79 5.38 8.65
C ALA A 81 -26.33 4.54 9.85
N ARG A 82 -27.03 3.45 10.18
CA ARG A 82 -26.60 2.53 11.24
C ARG A 82 -25.26 1.90 10.93
N TRP A 83 -25.08 1.37 9.72
CA TRP A 83 -23.81 0.81 9.27
C TRP A 83 -22.68 1.84 9.33
N ALA A 84 -22.94 3.10 8.93
CA ALA A 84 -21.93 4.16 9.00
C ALA A 84 -21.53 4.46 10.45
N ALA A 85 -22.49 4.53 11.37
CA ALA A 85 -22.24 4.77 12.80
C ALA A 85 -21.41 3.63 13.44
N GLU A 86 -21.65 2.37 13.05
CA GLU A 86 -20.90 1.21 13.53
C GLU A 86 -19.48 1.16 12.92
N THR A 87 -19.31 1.63 11.68
CA THR A 87 -18.04 1.56 10.94
C THR A 87 -17.12 2.75 11.23
N ALA A 88 -17.67 3.92 11.49
CA ALA A 88 -16.92 5.17 11.74
C ALA A 88 -15.82 5.02 12.81
N PRO A 89 -16.07 4.45 14.00
CA PRO A 89 -15.04 4.30 15.02
C PRO A 89 -13.93 3.33 14.64
N LEU A 90 -14.22 2.34 13.79
CA LEU A 90 -13.22 1.37 13.34
C LEU A 90 -12.17 2.02 12.44
N LEU A 91 -12.61 2.93 11.58
CA LEU A 91 -11.80 3.53 10.53
C LEU A 91 -11.38 4.97 10.82
N GLY A 92 -12.05 5.65 11.76
CA GLY A 92 -11.87 7.07 11.98
C GLY A 92 -12.32 7.93 10.80
N ILE A 93 -13.28 7.45 10.03
CA ILE A 93 -13.91 8.15 8.91
C ILE A 93 -15.23 8.73 9.41
N PRO A 94 -15.54 10.01 9.15
CA PRO A 94 -16.83 10.60 9.51
C PRO A 94 -18.02 9.85 8.89
N GLU A 95 -19.11 9.67 9.66
CA GLU A 95 -20.32 8.98 9.18
C GLU A 95 -20.87 9.53 7.85
N PRO A 96 -20.92 10.86 7.61
CA PRO A 96 -21.41 11.39 6.34
C PRO A 96 -20.60 10.94 5.13
N GLU A 97 -19.28 10.79 5.30
CA GLU A 97 -18.40 10.28 4.23
C GLU A 97 -18.65 8.79 3.97
N LEU A 98 -18.78 7.99 5.03
CA LEU A 98 -19.16 6.58 4.91
C LEU A 98 -20.49 6.39 4.21
N ILE A 99 -21.49 7.22 4.52
CA ILE A 99 -22.78 7.21 3.82
C ILE A 99 -22.58 7.48 2.33
N GLY A 100 -21.71 8.42 1.97
CA GLY A 100 -21.37 8.70 0.58
C GLY A 100 -20.75 7.47 -0.12
N TYR A 101 -19.77 6.84 0.49
CA TYR A 101 -19.10 5.65 -0.06
C TYR A 101 -20.05 4.45 -0.15
N GLY A 102 -20.88 4.24 0.87
CA GLY A 102 -21.89 3.19 0.87
C GLY A 102 -22.95 3.38 -0.20
N THR A 103 -23.41 4.63 -0.41
CA THR A 103 -24.34 4.99 -1.49
C THR A 103 -23.72 4.69 -2.86
N GLY A 104 -22.44 5.03 -3.06
CA GLY A 104 -21.72 4.70 -4.31
C GLY A 104 -21.64 3.20 -4.57
N ASP A 105 -21.32 2.39 -3.56
CA ASP A 105 -21.31 0.91 -3.67
C ASP A 105 -22.69 0.37 -4.05
N LEU A 106 -23.74 0.73 -3.30
CA LEU A 106 -25.10 0.27 -3.53
C LEU A 106 -25.61 0.65 -4.94
N ALA A 107 -25.36 1.90 -5.36
CA ALA A 107 -25.76 2.35 -6.69
C ALA A 107 -25.08 1.54 -7.82
N MET A 108 -23.82 1.13 -7.64
CA MET A 108 -23.13 0.30 -8.63
C MET A 108 -23.58 -1.16 -8.62
N GLN A 109 -24.16 -1.65 -7.52
CA GLN A 109 -24.78 -2.97 -7.52
C GLN A 109 -25.95 -3.06 -8.50
N ASP A 110 -26.70 -1.97 -8.63
CA ASP A 110 -27.85 -1.90 -9.55
C ASP A 110 -27.42 -1.51 -10.97
N LYS A 111 -26.59 -0.44 -11.10
CA LYS A 111 -26.21 0.12 -12.40
C LYS A 111 -25.18 -0.72 -13.16
N ALA A 112 -24.25 -1.35 -12.47
CA ALA A 112 -23.12 -2.08 -13.03
C ALA A 112 -22.73 -3.29 -12.17
N PRO A 113 -23.61 -4.31 -12.02
CA PRO A 113 -23.39 -5.45 -11.10
C PRO A 113 -22.08 -6.21 -11.40
N GLY A 114 -21.65 -6.27 -12.66
CA GLY A 114 -20.38 -6.88 -13.06
C GLY A 114 -19.13 -6.12 -12.60
N CYS A 115 -19.25 -4.87 -12.16
CA CYS A 115 -18.13 -4.09 -11.65
C CYS A 115 -17.62 -4.59 -10.31
N ARG A 116 -18.50 -5.07 -9.46
CA ARG A 116 -18.20 -5.60 -8.11
C ARG A 116 -17.40 -4.59 -7.25
N LEU A 117 -17.68 -3.29 -7.42
CA LEU A 117 -17.06 -2.22 -6.65
C LEU A 117 -17.38 -2.38 -5.16
N SER A 118 -16.41 -2.09 -4.30
CA SER A 118 -16.58 -2.02 -2.85
C SER A 118 -16.42 -0.58 -2.36
N TRP A 119 -17.25 -0.18 -1.39
CA TRP A 119 -17.16 1.09 -0.69
C TRP A 119 -15.77 1.35 -0.08
N ILE A 120 -15.02 0.28 0.28
CA ILE A 120 -13.66 0.40 0.82
C ILE A 120 -12.71 1.01 -0.22
N THR A 121 -12.88 0.70 -1.50
CA THR A 121 -12.08 1.34 -2.57
C THR A 121 -12.38 2.82 -2.65
N LEU A 122 -13.65 3.23 -2.53
CA LEU A 122 -14.04 4.65 -2.49
C LEU A 122 -13.47 5.36 -1.26
N ALA A 123 -13.57 4.73 -0.09
CA ALA A 123 -13.02 5.28 1.15
C ALA A 123 -11.48 5.42 1.08
N ALA A 124 -10.79 4.45 0.48
CA ALA A 124 -9.35 4.53 0.29
C ALA A 124 -8.95 5.66 -0.66
N LEU A 125 -9.69 5.87 -1.75
CA LEU A 125 -9.48 6.99 -2.67
C LEU A 125 -9.72 8.33 -1.98
N GLY A 126 -10.77 8.46 -1.17
CA GLY A 126 -11.03 9.66 -0.38
C GLY A 126 -9.90 9.98 0.59
N HIS A 127 -9.35 8.98 1.28
CA HIS A 127 -8.23 9.13 2.20
C HIS A 127 -6.92 9.55 1.49
N VAL A 128 -6.61 8.93 0.35
CA VAL A 128 -5.40 9.25 -0.44
C VAL A 128 -5.46 10.64 -1.08
N GLY A 129 -6.65 11.25 -1.13
CA GLY A 129 -6.84 12.60 -1.65
C GLY A 129 -6.83 12.64 -3.18
N SER A 130 -7.63 11.78 -3.82
CA SER A 130 -7.87 11.93 -5.26
C SER A 130 -8.65 13.23 -5.50
N GLU A 131 -8.28 13.98 -6.55
CA GLU A 131 -9.00 15.22 -6.91
C GLU A 131 -10.49 14.99 -7.19
N GLN A 132 -10.86 13.76 -7.57
CA GLN A 132 -12.21 13.34 -7.91
C GLN A 132 -13.04 12.95 -6.68
N VAL A 133 -12.41 12.53 -5.58
CA VAL A 133 -13.09 12.16 -4.34
C VAL A 133 -12.64 13.10 -3.23
N ARG A 134 -13.44 14.13 -2.97
CA ARG A 134 -13.22 15.02 -1.82
C ARG A 134 -14.24 14.66 -0.75
N PRO A 135 -13.81 14.35 0.47
CA PRO A 135 -14.71 13.99 1.56
C PRO A 135 -15.83 15.01 1.78
N GLN A 136 -15.53 16.30 1.60
CA GLN A 136 -16.49 17.39 1.77
C GLN A 136 -17.55 17.49 0.67
N ASP A 137 -17.36 16.84 -0.48
CA ASP A 137 -18.30 16.91 -1.62
C ASP A 137 -19.45 15.88 -1.49
N GLY A 138 -19.38 15.00 -0.48
CA GLY A 138 -20.47 14.11 -0.07
C GLY A 138 -20.88 13.05 -1.10
N VAL A 139 -22.18 12.67 -1.02
CA VAL A 139 -22.76 11.60 -1.86
C VAL A 139 -22.57 11.81 -3.37
N PRO A 140 -22.76 13.02 -3.95
CA PRO A 140 -22.62 13.21 -5.40
C PRO A 140 -21.19 12.89 -5.91
N ALA A 141 -20.15 13.28 -5.19
CA ALA A 141 -18.78 13.02 -5.58
C ALA A 141 -18.43 11.54 -5.49
N ALA A 142 -18.86 10.86 -4.41
CA ALA A 142 -18.69 9.44 -4.25
C ALA A 142 -19.37 8.63 -5.37
N LEU A 143 -20.58 9.04 -5.77
CA LEU A 143 -21.32 8.40 -6.85
C LEU A 143 -20.66 8.59 -8.21
N ALA A 144 -20.23 9.82 -8.54
CA ALA A 144 -19.51 10.11 -9.78
C ALA A 144 -18.19 9.33 -9.89
N THR A 145 -17.49 9.19 -8.77
CA THR A 145 -16.27 8.38 -8.70
C THR A 145 -16.59 6.91 -8.91
N ALA A 146 -17.63 6.38 -8.26
CA ALA A 146 -18.06 4.99 -8.43
C ALA A 146 -18.40 4.68 -9.89
N GLU A 147 -19.10 5.57 -10.58
CA GLU A 147 -19.39 5.45 -12.02
C GLU A 147 -18.11 5.45 -12.86
N THR A 148 -17.15 6.32 -12.56
CA THR A 148 -15.85 6.36 -13.23
C THR A 148 -15.05 5.07 -13.04
N LEU A 149 -15.02 4.53 -11.83
CA LEU A 149 -14.33 3.27 -11.53
C LEU A 149 -14.93 2.09 -12.29
N CYS A 150 -16.25 2.06 -12.45
CA CYS A 150 -16.98 1.00 -13.13
C CYS A 150 -17.12 1.19 -14.65
N ALA A 151 -16.70 2.32 -15.19
CA ALA A 151 -16.79 2.60 -16.61
C ALA A 151 -16.02 1.56 -17.45
N GLY A 152 -16.53 1.28 -18.67
CA GLY A 152 -15.89 0.33 -19.59
C GLY A 152 -15.97 -1.14 -19.20
N GLY A 153 -16.91 -1.51 -18.33
CA GLY A 153 -17.13 -2.91 -17.92
C GLY A 153 -16.03 -3.50 -17.04
N ARG A 154 -15.31 -2.65 -16.30
CA ARG A 154 -14.25 -3.10 -15.37
C ARG A 154 -14.84 -3.95 -14.26
N ASP A 155 -14.13 -5.02 -13.91
CA ASP A 155 -14.42 -5.88 -12.78
C ASP A 155 -13.39 -5.63 -11.68
N THR A 156 -13.76 -4.86 -10.67
CA THR A 156 -12.84 -4.47 -9.58
C THR A 156 -12.55 -5.59 -8.57
N ALA A 157 -13.17 -6.75 -8.70
CA ALA A 157 -12.78 -7.92 -7.93
C ALA A 157 -11.57 -8.66 -8.54
N THR A 158 -11.15 -8.30 -9.76
CA THR A 158 -9.90 -8.79 -10.37
C THR A 158 -8.79 -7.76 -10.19
N GLU A 159 -7.53 -8.22 -10.08
CA GLU A 159 -6.39 -7.31 -9.95
C GLU A 159 -6.31 -6.33 -11.14
N ALA A 160 -6.38 -6.83 -12.36
CA ALA A 160 -6.30 -6.00 -13.55
C ALA A 160 -7.43 -4.97 -13.63
N GLY A 161 -8.65 -5.37 -13.30
CA GLY A 161 -9.81 -4.48 -13.28
C GLY A 161 -9.71 -3.42 -12.19
N TRP A 162 -9.27 -3.80 -10.98
CA TRP A 162 -9.08 -2.90 -9.86
C TRP A 162 -7.97 -1.86 -10.14
N VAL A 163 -6.81 -2.32 -10.62
CA VAL A 163 -5.70 -1.42 -11.01
C VAL A 163 -6.13 -0.45 -12.11
N SER A 164 -6.85 -0.95 -13.13
CA SER A 164 -7.39 -0.12 -14.20
C SER A 164 -8.39 0.91 -13.68
N ALA A 165 -9.25 0.52 -12.74
CA ALA A 165 -10.22 1.41 -12.10
C ALA A 165 -9.50 2.51 -11.30
N VAL A 166 -8.58 2.17 -10.40
CA VAL A 166 -7.84 3.15 -9.59
C VAL A 166 -7.03 4.11 -10.47
N ARG A 167 -6.41 3.63 -11.55
CA ARG A 167 -5.70 4.47 -12.51
C ARG A 167 -6.60 5.43 -13.31
N SER A 168 -7.90 5.18 -13.39
CA SER A 168 -8.82 6.11 -14.05
C SER A 168 -9.12 7.37 -13.26
N VAL A 169 -8.75 7.39 -11.98
CA VAL A 169 -8.97 8.51 -11.04
C VAL A 169 -7.68 9.02 -10.38
N GLY A 170 -6.51 8.53 -10.79
CA GLY A 170 -5.23 9.00 -10.29
C GLY A 170 -4.06 8.34 -10.97
N ASP A 171 -2.95 9.06 -11.12
CA ASP A 171 -1.82 8.67 -11.95
C ASP A 171 -0.70 7.94 -11.19
N GLY A 172 -0.06 7.02 -11.91
CA GLY A 172 1.18 6.39 -11.50
C GLY A 172 1.04 5.20 -10.57
N THR A 173 2.11 4.40 -10.49
CA THR A 173 2.16 3.19 -9.65
C THR A 173 2.10 3.54 -8.15
N ALA A 174 2.70 4.65 -7.75
CA ALA A 174 2.66 5.09 -6.35
C ALA A 174 1.23 5.37 -5.88
N HIS A 175 0.38 6.00 -6.72
CA HIS A 175 -1.02 6.21 -6.40
C HIS A 175 -1.75 4.88 -6.17
N VAL A 176 -1.59 3.91 -7.07
CA VAL A 176 -2.19 2.58 -6.94
C VAL A 176 -1.76 1.90 -5.63
N HIS A 177 -0.47 1.97 -5.27
CA HIS A 177 0.02 1.38 -4.01
C HIS A 177 -0.51 2.11 -2.76
N ARG A 178 -0.70 3.44 -2.80
CA ARG A 178 -1.30 4.18 -1.68
C ARG A 178 -2.76 3.77 -1.46
N VAL A 179 -3.54 3.71 -2.54
CA VAL A 179 -4.94 3.25 -2.47
C VAL A 179 -5.01 1.79 -1.99
N LEU A 180 -4.11 0.92 -2.49
CA LEU A 180 -4.02 -0.47 -2.05
C LEU A 180 -3.71 -0.58 -0.55
N ALA A 181 -2.72 0.18 -0.06
CA ALA A 181 -2.34 0.18 1.35
C ALA A 181 -3.51 0.60 2.25
N THR A 182 -4.16 1.71 1.89
CA THR A 182 -5.32 2.23 2.65
C THR A 182 -6.47 1.22 2.64
N ALA A 183 -6.85 0.70 1.45
CA ALA A 183 -7.93 -0.28 1.33
C ALA A 183 -7.64 -1.56 2.12
N THR A 184 -6.40 -2.04 2.10
CA THR A 184 -5.96 -3.22 2.88
C THR A 184 -6.09 -2.97 4.38
N THR A 185 -5.66 -1.81 4.84
CA THR A 185 -5.72 -1.41 6.25
C THR A 185 -7.18 -1.32 6.72
N TYR A 186 -8.04 -0.66 5.95
CA TYR A 186 -9.46 -0.54 6.25
C TYR A 186 -10.19 -1.90 6.25
N ALA A 187 -9.97 -2.72 5.20
CA ALA A 187 -10.55 -4.04 5.12
C ALA A 187 -10.16 -4.92 6.32
N THR A 188 -8.92 -4.81 6.79
CA THR A 188 -8.44 -5.57 7.94
C THR A 188 -9.12 -5.13 9.24
N ALA A 189 -9.27 -3.82 9.48
CA ALA A 189 -9.95 -3.30 10.65
C ALA A 189 -11.44 -3.70 10.69
N VAL A 190 -12.13 -3.57 9.56
CA VAL A 190 -13.55 -3.94 9.43
C VAL A 190 -13.77 -5.44 9.67
N ARG A 191 -12.92 -6.30 9.09
CA ARG A 191 -13.02 -7.76 9.30
C ARG A 191 -12.75 -8.17 10.73
N ALA A 192 -11.80 -7.51 11.39
CA ALA A 192 -11.47 -7.77 12.79
C ALA A 192 -12.53 -7.20 13.75
N GLY A 193 -13.38 -6.27 13.30
CA GLY A 193 -14.29 -5.52 14.16
C GLY A 193 -13.54 -4.71 15.23
N THR A 194 -12.26 -4.37 14.97
CA THR A 194 -11.39 -3.74 15.96
C THR A 194 -10.76 -2.49 15.35
N PRO A 195 -10.85 -1.33 16.04
CA PRO A 195 -10.19 -0.11 15.60
C PRO A 195 -8.67 -0.28 15.50
N ILE A 196 -8.07 0.36 14.51
CA ILE A 196 -6.62 0.50 14.45
C ILE A 196 -6.22 1.49 15.55
N SER A 197 -5.25 1.14 16.39
CA SER A 197 -4.80 2.04 17.45
C SER A 197 -4.30 3.37 16.87
N PRO A 198 -4.49 4.51 17.56
CA PRO A 198 -4.06 5.80 17.04
C PRO A 198 -2.58 5.86 16.65
N PRO A 199 -1.62 5.29 17.44
CA PRO A 199 -0.22 5.23 17.02
C PRO A 199 -0.01 4.41 15.74
N ALA A 200 -0.64 3.23 15.64
CA ALA A 200 -0.53 2.41 14.43
C ALA A 200 -1.08 3.11 13.19
N ARG A 201 -2.23 3.78 13.32
CA ARG A 201 -2.84 4.57 12.25
C ARG A 201 -1.90 5.67 11.77
N ALA A 202 -1.42 6.50 12.67
CA ALA A 202 -0.53 7.61 12.32
C ALA A 202 0.78 7.12 11.66
N ALA A 203 1.35 6.00 12.14
CA ALA A 203 2.51 5.40 11.52
C ALA A 203 2.23 4.86 10.11
N ILE A 204 1.07 4.23 9.91
CA ILE A 204 0.64 3.72 8.59
C ILE A 204 0.36 4.88 7.64
N ASP A 205 -0.38 5.92 8.07
CA ASP A 205 -0.69 7.09 7.25
C ASP A 205 0.59 7.82 6.81
N PHE A 206 1.55 7.97 7.73
CA PHE A 206 2.88 8.48 7.37
C PHE A 206 3.54 7.62 6.28
N ALA A 207 3.61 6.30 6.48
CA ALA A 207 4.26 5.39 5.54
C ALA A 207 3.57 5.37 4.16
N ILE A 208 2.23 5.45 4.11
CA ILE A 208 1.45 5.61 2.87
C ILE A 208 1.88 6.87 2.13
N GLY A 209 2.05 7.99 2.84
CA GLY A 209 2.53 9.25 2.27
C GLY A 209 3.94 9.16 1.66
N GLN A 210 4.78 8.21 2.11
CA GLN A 210 6.13 8.01 1.58
C GLN A 210 6.20 7.04 0.38
N ILE A 211 5.11 6.37 0.03
CA ILE A 211 5.08 5.44 -1.11
C ILE A 211 5.46 6.17 -2.41
N GLY A 212 6.42 5.59 -3.12
CA GLY A 212 6.99 6.15 -4.35
C GLY A 212 8.35 6.83 -4.15
N LEU A 213 8.76 7.17 -2.91
CA LEU A 213 10.11 7.68 -2.64
C LEU A 213 11.17 6.59 -2.84
N PRO A 214 12.38 6.95 -3.30
CA PRO A 214 13.41 5.98 -3.58
C PRO A 214 13.94 5.30 -2.30
N TYR A 215 14.45 4.07 -2.46
CA TYR A 215 15.31 3.47 -1.44
C TYR A 215 16.65 4.22 -1.38
N VAL A 216 17.06 4.59 -0.18
CA VAL A 216 18.36 5.21 0.09
C VAL A 216 19.01 4.47 1.25
N TRP A 217 20.19 3.88 1.03
CA TRP A 217 20.92 3.19 2.11
C TRP A 217 21.26 4.17 3.24
N GLY A 218 20.83 3.85 4.46
CA GLY A 218 21.00 4.74 5.61
C GLY A 218 20.03 5.93 5.61
N GLY A 219 19.10 6.02 4.65
CA GLY A 219 18.17 7.14 4.50
C GLY A 219 17.12 7.21 5.60
N ASN A 220 16.83 8.44 6.03
CA ASN A 220 15.85 8.78 7.07
C ASN A 220 14.71 9.64 6.52
N GLY A 221 14.70 9.85 5.21
CA GLY A 221 13.67 10.56 4.47
C GLY A 221 13.88 12.07 4.31
N PRO A 222 13.02 12.71 3.49
CA PRO A 222 13.16 14.12 3.10
C PRO A 222 13.20 15.09 4.29
N HIS A 223 12.48 14.82 5.37
CA HIS A 223 12.50 15.64 6.59
C HIS A 223 13.85 15.66 7.32
N ARG A 224 14.75 14.73 6.97
CA ARG A 224 16.11 14.66 7.48
C ARG A 224 17.16 15.01 6.43
N GLY A 225 16.72 15.46 5.25
CA GLY A 225 17.60 15.85 4.14
C GLY A 225 18.00 14.70 3.21
N ASP A 226 17.48 13.49 3.40
CA ASP A 226 17.72 12.34 2.53
C ASP A 226 16.65 12.28 1.43
N ALA A 227 17.02 11.82 0.22
CA ALA A 227 16.07 11.71 -0.88
C ALA A 227 14.98 10.65 -0.65
N GLY A 228 15.19 9.71 0.26
CA GLY A 228 14.29 8.61 0.57
C GLY A 228 14.69 7.87 1.84
N PHE A 229 14.27 6.62 1.94
CA PHE A 229 14.42 5.81 3.15
C PHE A 229 15.16 4.50 2.91
N ASP A 230 15.84 3.99 3.97
CA ASP A 230 16.02 2.54 4.08
C ASP A 230 14.85 1.91 4.89
N CYS A 231 14.86 0.59 5.05
CA CYS A 231 13.78 -0.16 5.69
C CYS A 231 13.48 0.32 7.12
N SER A 232 14.52 0.43 7.95
CA SER A 232 14.39 0.85 9.34
C SER A 232 14.27 2.37 9.52
N GLY A 233 14.81 3.16 8.59
CA GLY A 233 14.58 4.61 8.56
C GLY A 233 13.12 4.96 8.32
N LEU A 234 12.44 4.22 7.43
CA LEU A 234 11.01 4.38 7.20
C LEU A 234 10.19 4.09 8.46
N THR A 235 10.43 2.95 9.12
CA THR A 235 9.70 2.57 10.34
C THR A 235 10.02 3.50 11.51
N THR A 236 11.28 3.93 11.65
CA THR A 236 11.66 4.93 12.67
C THR A 236 10.92 6.26 12.45
N ALA A 237 10.90 6.76 11.21
CA ALA A 237 10.22 8.01 10.89
C ALA A 237 8.70 7.89 11.07
N ALA A 238 8.11 6.77 10.68
CA ALA A 238 6.68 6.51 10.84
C ALA A 238 6.26 6.55 12.33
N TYR A 239 6.98 5.85 13.19
CA TYR A 239 6.66 5.82 14.61
C TYR A 239 7.04 7.10 15.37
N ALA A 240 8.03 7.84 14.89
CA ALA A 240 8.35 9.16 15.45
C ALA A 240 7.17 10.14 15.39
N THR A 241 6.27 10.02 14.39
CA THR A 241 5.04 10.84 14.29
C THR A 241 4.07 10.61 15.44
N THR A 242 4.20 9.49 16.14
CA THR A 242 3.32 9.07 17.23
C THR A 242 3.95 9.30 18.61
N GLY A 243 5.18 9.80 18.66
CA GLY A 243 5.97 9.91 19.89
C GLY A 243 6.68 8.62 20.30
N VAL A 244 6.54 7.53 19.53
CA VAL A 244 7.22 6.25 19.80
C VAL A 244 8.61 6.26 19.16
N GLY A 245 9.65 6.22 20.00
CA GLY A 245 11.04 6.18 19.56
C GLY A 245 11.48 4.76 19.20
N LEU A 246 11.73 4.50 17.91
CA LEU A 246 12.36 3.24 17.48
C LEU A 246 13.87 3.44 17.25
N PRO A 247 14.71 2.43 17.62
CA PRO A 247 16.12 2.44 17.28
C PRO A 247 16.37 2.49 15.78
N ARG A 248 17.57 2.94 15.35
CA ARG A 248 17.85 3.21 13.93
C ARG A 248 17.89 1.97 13.03
N THR A 249 18.29 0.81 13.52
CA THR A 249 18.51 -0.36 12.66
C THR A 249 17.42 -1.42 12.82
N ALA A 250 17.14 -2.18 11.76
CA ALA A 250 16.17 -3.28 11.82
C ALA A 250 16.51 -4.29 12.94
N HIS A 251 17.82 -4.57 13.15
CA HIS A 251 18.26 -5.48 14.20
C HIS A 251 17.92 -4.95 15.60
N THR A 252 18.20 -3.69 15.88
CA THR A 252 17.89 -3.08 17.18
C THR A 252 16.38 -2.87 17.38
N GLN A 253 15.62 -2.60 16.31
CA GLN A 253 14.16 -2.53 16.37
C GLN A 253 13.54 -3.88 16.74
N PHE A 254 14.09 -4.99 16.21
CA PHE A 254 13.63 -6.33 16.56
C PHE A 254 13.66 -6.54 18.09
N PHE A 255 14.75 -6.19 18.73
CA PHE A 255 14.89 -6.35 20.20
C PHE A 255 14.16 -5.27 21.02
N ALA A 256 13.84 -4.12 20.42
CA ALA A 256 13.11 -3.04 21.07
C ALA A 256 11.59 -3.18 21.02
N THR A 257 11.07 -4.14 20.23
CA THR A 257 9.64 -4.39 20.11
C THR A 257 9.21 -5.62 20.92
N ARG A 258 7.96 -5.66 21.37
CA ARG A 258 7.37 -6.84 22.00
C ARG A 258 7.11 -7.90 20.95
N HIS A 259 7.81 -9.01 21.02
CA HIS A 259 7.67 -10.10 20.04
C HIS A 259 6.30 -10.76 20.11
N LEU A 260 5.74 -11.07 18.93
CA LEU A 260 4.43 -11.71 18.78
C LEU A 260 4.63 -13.20 18.45
N ALA A 261 4.76 -14.05 19.48
CA ALA A 261 5.01 -15.48 19.27
C ALA A 261 3.77 -16.27 18.82
N ALA A 262 2.60 -15.94 19.37
CA ALA A 262 1.33 -16.63 19.08
C ALA A 262 0.17 -15.66 18.86
N GLU A 263 0.39 -14.37 19.04
CA GLU A 263 -0.63 -13.36 18.83
C GLU A 263 -0.79 -13.04 17.32
N PRO A 264 -2.00 -12.75 16.87
CA PRO A 264 -2.19 -12.31 15.49
C PRO A 264 -1.48 -10.97 15.25
N VAL A 265 -0.78 -10.89 14.12
CA VAL A 265 -0.15 -9.66 13.64
C VAL A 265 -1.24 -8.67 13.24
N GLN A 266 -1.17 -7.45 13.75
CA GLN A 266 -2.15 -6.39 13.53
C GLN A 266 -1.53 -5.23 12.72
N PRO A 267 -2.34 -4.45 11.97
CA PRO A 267 -1.86 -3.23 11.32
C PRO A 267 -1.09 -2.34 12.31
N GLY A 268 0.11 -1.91 11.90
CA GLY A 268 1.05 -1.18 12.74
C GLY A 268 2.18 -2.03 13.32
N ASP A 269 2.05 -3.37 13.41
CA ASP A 269 3.16 -4.21 13.83
C ASP A 269 4.32 -4.17 12.82
N LEU A 270 5.52 -4.41 13.31
CA LEU A 270 6.72 -4.54 12.47
C LEU A 270 6.96 -6.00 12.15
N VAL A 271 7.30 -6.28 10.90
CA VAL A 271 7.66 -7.62 10.42
C VAL A 271 9.14 -7.64 10.05
N PHE A 272 9.86 -8.66 10.51
CA PHE A 272 11.31 -8.72 10.49
C PHE A 272 11.84 -9.90 9.69
N TYR A 273 13.03 -9.72 9.07
CA TYR A 273 13.66 -10.72 8.23
C TYR A 273 15.15 -10.82 8.54
N GLY A 274 15.65 -12.06 8.58
CA GLY A 274 17.02 -12.39 8.92
C GLY A 274 17.10 -13.42 10.05
N ASN A 275 18.24 -13.48 10.70
CA ASN A 275 18.46 -14.38 11.83
C ASN A 275 18.67 -13.57 13.11
N PRO A 276 17.79 -13.68 14.11
CA PRO A 276 17.92 -12.94 15.38
C PRO A 276 19.27 -13.13 16.08
N SER A 277 19.87 -14.34 15.98
CA SER A 277 21.14 -14.65 16.62
C SER A 277 22.36 -14.03 15.92
N THR A 278 22.21 -13.59 14.66
CA THR A 278 23.32 -12.98 13.92
C THR A 278 22.97 -11.59 13.41
N LYS A 279 21.93 -11.46 12.58
CA LYS A 279 21.52 -10.18 12.00
C LYS A 279 20.09 -10.22 11.48
N ILE A 280 19.23 -9.36 12.00
CA ILE A 280 18.02 -8.93 11.31
C ILE A 280 18.42 -7.85 10.31
N HIS A 281 18.18 -8.08 9.03
CA HIS A 281 18.65 -7.20 7.94
C HIS A 281 17.54 -6.40 7.29
N HIS A 282 16.26 -6.76 7.49
CA HIS A 282 15.13 -6.04 6.92
C HIS A 282 13.96 -5.95 7.89
N VAL A 283 13.15 -4.91 7.72
CA VAL A 283 11.91 -4.64 8.45
C VAL A 283 10.88 -3.97 7.54
N GLY A 284 9.61 -4.32 7.73
CA GLY A 284 8.47 -3.68 7.10
C GLY A 284 7.38 -3.34 8.11
N LEU A 285 6.52 -2.40 7.75
CA LEU A 285 5.34 -2.00 8.52
C LEU A 285 4.13 -2.81 8.03
N TYR A 286 3.58 -3.65 8.86
CA TYR A 286 2.42 -4.48 8.52
C TYR A 286 1.16 -3.64 8.41
N ILE A 287 0.38 -3.85 7.35
CA ILE A 287 -0.85 -3.11 7.06
C ILE A 287 -2.09 -4.00 7.00
N GLY A 288 -1.93 -5.30 7.26
CA GLY A 288 -3.02 -6.28 7.19
C GLY A 288 -2.97 -7.18 5.97
N ASN A 289 -3.81 -8.21 5.94
CA ASN A 289 -3.96 -9.13 4.81
C ASN A 289 -2.64 -9.70 4.25
N GLY A 290 -1.66 -9.98 5.12
CA GLY A 290 -0.35 -10.47 4.70
C GLY A 290 0.49 -9.47 3.91
N GLN A 291 0.21 -8.17 4.03
CA GLN A 291 0.90 -7.09 3.31
C GLN A 291 1.62 -6.15 4.27
N MET A 292 2.68 -5.52 3.76
CA MET A 292 3.47 -4.52 4.46
C MET A 292 3.82 -3.34 3.54
N ILE A 293 4.11 -2.18 4.14
CA ILE A 293 4.82 -1.10 3.45
C ILE A 293 6.28 -1.21 3.84
N ASN A 294 7.18 -1.16 2.85
CA ASN A 294 8.62 -1.22 3.09
C ASN A 294 9.44 -0.42 2.08
N ALA A 295 10.68 -0.08 2.47
CA ALA A 295 11.76 0.36 1.59
C ALA A 295 12.75 -0.82 1.48
N ALA A 296 12.70 -1.59 0.38
CA ALA A 296 13.33 -2.91 0.33
C ALA A 296 14.80 -2.86 -0.10
N THR A 297 15.09 -2.27 -1.26
CA THR A 297 16.41 -2.29 -1.87
C THR A 297 16.57 -1.20 -2.94
N PHE A 298 17.79 -1.00 -3.41
CA PHE A 298 18.10 -0.08 -4.52
C PHE A 298 17.25 -0.38 -5.76
N GLY A 299 16.79 0.68 -6.42
CA GLY A 299 15.94 0.59 -7.61
C GLY A 299 14.47 0.27 -7.33
N THR A 300 14.13 -0.03 -6.07
CA THR A 300 12.74 -0.29 -5.66
C THR A 300 12.27 0.83 -4.74
N PRO A 301 11.24 1.60 -5.11
CA PRO A 301 10.71 2.64 -4.25
C PRO A 301 10.00 2.07 -3.03
N VAL A 302 9.70 2.90 -2.04
CA VAL A 302 8.76 2.56 -0.97
C VAL A 302 7.45 2.11 -1.58
N GLN A 303 6.98 0.93 -1.20
CA GLN A 303 5.81 0.30 -1.82
C GLN A 303 5.12 -0.69 -0.89
N VAL A 304 3.94 -1.14 -1.29
CA VAL A 304 3.28 -2.31 -0.70
C VAL A 304 3.93 -3.59 -1.25
N ALA A 305 4.18 -4.55 -0.37
CA ALA A 305 4.73 -5.85 -0.70
C ALA A 305 4.10 -6.96 0.18
N PRO A 306 4.11 -8.23 -0.25
CA PRO A 306 3.69 -9.34 0.60
C PRO A 306 4.67 -9.51 1.78
N VAL A 307 4.13 -9.93 2.94
CA VAL A 307 4.95 -10.26 4.12
C VAL A 307 5.70 -11.58 3.93
N ARG A 308 5.13 -12.52 3.20
CA ARG A 308 5.71 -13.85 3.03
C ARG A 308 5.96 -14.17 1.57
N TRP A 309 7.15 -14.66 1.27
CA TRP A 309 7.54 -15.22 -0.03
C TRP A 309 8.54 -16.37 0.17
N SER A 310 8.80 -17.14 -0.88
CA SER A 310 9.76 -18.27 -0.79
C SER A 310 11.18 -17.76 -0.48
N GLY A 311 11.76 -18.28 0.59
CA GLY A 311 13.12 -17.91 1.01
C GLY A 311 13.23 -16.54 1.67
N ASP A 312 12.14 -15.99 2.18
CA ASP A 312 12.07 -14.64 2.76
C ASP A 312 12.91 -14.43 4.02
N GLY A 313 13.30 -15.51 4.71
CA GLY A 313 14.02 -15.40 5.98
C GLY A 313 13.20 -14.72 7.09
N TYR A 314 11.87 -14.85 7.07
CA TYR A 314 11.00 -14.24 8.06
C TYR A 314 11.39 -14.65 9.50
N ALA A 315 11.69 -13.67 10.33
CA ALA A 315 12.17 -13.83 11.69
C ALA A 315 11.08 -13.63 12.76
N GLY A 316 9.90 -13.17 12.34
CA GLY A 316 8.80 -12.90 13.26
C GLY A 316 8.27 -11.47 13.15
N ALA A 317 7.32 -11.15 14.03
CA ALA A 317 6.73 -9.82 14.15
C ALA A 317 6.93 -9.27 15.56
N GLY A 318 6.94 -7.95 15.67
CA GLY A 318 7.03 -7.25 16.94
C GLY A 318 6.14 -6.02 16.97
N ARG A 319 5.51 -5.79 18.13
CA ARG A 319 4.66 -4.62 18.38
C ARG A 319 5.45 -3.53 19.06
N PRO A 320 5.58 -2.33 18.45
CA PRO A 320 6.15 -1.18 19.12
C PRO A 320 5.35 -0.83 20.37
N ALA A 321 6.04 -0.45 21.44
CA ALA A 321 5.39 0.05 22.65
C ALA A 321 4.84 1.44 22.33
N GLY A 322 3.52 1.59 22.39
CA GLY A 322 2.79 2.86 22.28
C GLY A 322 2.20 3.24 23.60
#